data_a6af3761c3da43a00f20f31a9a3e2484
#
_entry.id   a6af3761c3da43a00f20f31a9a3e2484
#
_cell.length_a   1.000
_cell.length_b   1.000
_cell.length_c   1.000
_cell.angle_alpha   90.00
_cell.angle_beta   90.00
_cell.angle_gamma   90.00
#
_symmetry.space_group_name_H-M   'P 1'
#
loop_
_entity.id
_entity.type
_entity.pdbx_description
1 polymer ?
#
loop_
_entity_poly.entity_id
_entity_poly.type
_entity_poly.pdbx_seq_one_letter_code
_entity_poly.pdbx_strand_id
1 'polypeptide(L)'
;GFLDVSSWLQMFGETGGWAYMDALHENIARYTHSGSKPCKLAAAGEIPIGVSFAFRGARSKAKGAPIDIIIPREGIGWDLEASAIIAGTEKMEAAKKLMDWSISKTAMEMYNTAYAVVAYKGIAKPVKYFPEETLPSLIDNDFEFAANNRKRILTEWQTRYDSKSDPK
;
A
#
# COMPACT_ATOMS: atom_id res chain seq x y z
N GLY A 1 -1.75 -1.17 -6.52
CA GLY A 1 -2.57 -2.26 -7.03
C GLY A 1 -3.98 -2.31 -6.48
N PHE A 2 -4.42 -3.48 -6.05
CA PHE A 2 -5.80 -3.67 -5.57
C PHE A 2 -6.20 -2.66 -4.47
N LEU A 3 -5.32 -2.37 -3.53
CA LEU A 3 -5.57 -1.40 -2.47
C LEU A 3 -5.98 -0.03 -3.03
N ASP A 4 -5.23 0.51 -3.98
CA ASP A 4 -5.53 1.83 -4.55
C ASP A 4 -6.89 1.83 -5.25
N VAL A 5 -7.15 0.81 -6.07
CA VAL A 5 -8.42 0.66 -6.80
C VAL A 5 -9.60 0.55 -5.83
N SER A 6 -9.50 -0.31 -4.82
CA SER A 6 -10.53 -0.47 -3.79
C SER A 6 -10.78 0.84 -3.02
N SER A 7 -9.72 1.57 -2.69
CA SER A 7 -9.83 2.84 -1.98
C SER A 7 -10.50 3.92 -2.83
N TRP A 8 -10.19 4.02 -4.11
CA TRP A 8 -10.86 4.98 -5.00
C TRP A 8 -12.35 4.66 -5.19
N LEU A 9 -12.71 3.37 -5.26
CA LEU A 9 -14.12 2.97 -5.30
C LEU A 9 -14.86 3.30 -4.00
N GLN A 10 -14.20 3.15 -2.85
CA GLN A 10 -14.78 3.52 -1.56
C GLN A 10 -14.93 5.04 -1.40
N MET A 11 -13.95 5.82 -1.85
CA MET A 11 -13.97 7.29 -1.74
C MET A 11 -14.98 7.95 -2.69
N PHE A 12 -15.05 7.48 -3.93
CA PHE A 12 -15.81 8.14 -5.00
C PHE A 12 -17.07 7.37 -5.42
N GLY A 13 -17.34 6.23 -4.81
CA GLY A 13 -18.40 5.31 -5.22
C GLY A 13 -18.07 4.56 -6.51
N GLU A 14 -18.91 3.60 -6.86
CA GLU A 14 -18.65 2.71 -8.02
C GLU A 14 -18.48 3.49 -9.32
N THR A 15 -19.44 4.35 -9.67
CA THR A 15 -19.39 5.14 -10.91
C THR A 15 -18.26 6.17 -10.89
N GLY A 16 -18.12 6.92 -9.80
CA GLY A 16 -17.10 7.97 -9.68
C GLY A 16 -15.69 7.41 -9.64
N GLY A 17 -15.49 6.28 -8.94
CA GLY A 17 -14.19 5.63 -8.84
C GLY A 17 -13.69 5.10 -10.19
N TRP A 18 -14.56 4.45 -10.98
CA TRP A 18 -14.19 4.01 -12.33
C TRP A 18 -13.95 5.19 -13.27
N ALA A 19 -14.79 6.22 -13.23
CA ALA A 19 -14.57 7.43 -14.04
C ALA A 19 -13.25 8.15 -13.71
N TYR A 20 -12.90 8.22 -12.42
CA TYR A 20 -11.60 8.72 -11.98
C TYR A 20 -10.45 7.90 -12.56
N MET A 21 -10.53 6.57 -12.46
CA MET A 21 -9.50 5.67 -12.97
C MET A 21 -9.38 5.71 -14.49
N ASP A 22 -10.48 5.86 -15.23
CA ASP A 22 -10.47 6.04 -16.69
C ASP A 22 -9.70 7.32 -17.06
N ALA A 23 -9.98 8.44 -16.40
CA ALA A 23 -9.27 9.69 -16.62
C ALA A 23 -7.78 9.61 -16.20
N LEU A 24 -7.48 8.94 -15.08
CA LEU A 24 -6.12 8.71 -14.62
C LEU A 24 -5.32 7.85 -15.59
N HIS A 25 -5.96 6.82 -16.18
CA HIS A 25 -5.33 5.89 -17.12
C HIS A 25 -4.71 6.60 -18.33
N GLU A 26 -5.33 7.67 -18.81
CA GLU A 26 -4.78 8.46 -19.92
C GLU A 26 -3.37 8.99 -19.59
N ASN A 27 -3.12 9.31 -18.33
CA ASN A 27 -1.87 9.87 -17.83
C ASN A 27 -0.89 8.82 -17.27
N ILE A 28 -1.29 7.55 -17.18
CA ILE A 28 -0.43 6.47 -16.71
C ILE A 28 0.49 6.00 -17.83
N ALA A 29 1.77 6.03 -17.59
CA ALA A 29 2.77 5.48 -18.52
C ALA A 29 2.76 3.95 -18.51
N ARG A 30 2.67 3.34 -17.33
CA ARG A 30 2.60 1.88 -17.16
C ARG A 30 2.13 1.48 -15.76
N TYR A 31 1.58 0.27 -15.67
CA TYR A 31 1.30 -0.42 -14.40
C TYR A 31 2.39 -1.46 -14.11
N THR A 32 2.84 -1.52 -12.87
CA THR A 32 3.93 -2.41 -12.48
C THR A 32 3.42 -3.57 -11.63
N HIS A 33 4.03 -4.76 -11.73
CA HIS A 33 3.70 -5.90 -10.89
C HIS A 33 4.28 -5.79 -9.46
N SER A 34 5.10 -4.77 -9.21
CA SER A 34 5.72 -4.52 -7.90
C SER A 34 5.25 -3.19 -7.32
N GLY A 35 4.62 -3.20 -6.15
CA GLY A 35 4.18 -2.01 -5.44
C GLY A 35 5.30 -1.04 -5.03
N SER A 36 6.56 -1.45 -5.09
CA SER A 36 7.73 -0.59 -4.80
C SER A 36 8.44 -0.06 -6.06
N LYS A 37 8.15 -0.62 -7.24
CA LYS A 37 8.82 -0.22 -8.49
C LYS A 37 8.53 1.23 -8.88
N PRO A 38 7.28 1.75 -8.79
CA PRO A 38 7.00 3.16 -9.11
C PRO A 38 7.82 4.14 -8.26
N CYS A 39 7.93 3.90 -6.97
CA CYS A 39 8.77 4.72 -6.09
C CYS A 39 10.26 4.68 -6.48
N LYS A 40 10.78 3.50 -6.86
CA LYS A 40 12.17 3.38 -7.32
C LYS A 40 12.42 4.13 -8.62
N LEU A 41 11.49 4.07 -9.56
CA LEU A 41 11.59 4.79 -10.83
C LEU A 41 11.55 6.30 -10.62
N ALA A 42 10.68 6.79 -9.74
CA ALA A 42 10.65 8.20 -9.37
C ALA A 42 11.95 8.63 -8.67
N ALA A 43 12.46 7.82 -7.73
CA ALA A 43 13.70 8.10 -7.03
C ALA A 43 14.94 8.12 -7.96
N ALA A 44 14.90 7.37 -9.06
CA ALA A 44 15.94 7.36 -10.08
C ALA A 44 15.77 8.50 -11.14
N GLY A 45 14.67 9.26 -11.09
CA GLY A 45 14.36 10.30 -12.07
C GLY A 45 13.86 9.76 -13.42
N GLU A 46 13.49 8.49 -13.50
CA GLU A 46 12.98 7.88 -14.74
C GLU A 46 11.52 8.28 -15.01
N ILE A 47 10.74 8.54 -13.96
CA ILE A 47 9.36 9.03 -14.05
C ILE A 47 9.14 10.17 -13.05
N PRO A 48 8.31 11.17 -13.37
CA PRO A 48 8.08 12.30 -12.46
C PRO A 48 7.21 11.94 -11.25
N ILE A 49 6.27 11.00 -11.38
CA ILE A 49 5.31 10.62 -10.33
C ILE A 49 5.19 9.10 -10.27
N GLY A 50 5.27 8.54 -9.06
CA GLY A 50 5.06 7.12 -8.82
C GLY A 50 4.04 6.88 -7.70
N VAL A 51 2.95 6.19 -7.99
CA VAL A 51 2.00 5.73 -6.97
C VAL A 51 2.56 4.47 -6.30
N SER A 52 2.81 4.52 -5.00
CA SER A 52 3.51 3.46 -4.27
C SER A 52 3.20 3.54 -2.77
N PHE A 53 3.73 2.62 -1.98
CA PHE A 53 3.61 2.68 -0.52
C PHE A 53 4.39 3.86 0.07
N ALA A 54 3.77 4.61 0.99
CA ALA A 54 4.41 5.75 1.67
C ALA A 54 5.73 5.37 2.37
N PHE A 55 5.80 4.20 3.00
CA PHE A 55 7.04 3.73 3.66
C PHE A 55 8.20 3.51 2.67
N ARG A 56 7.91 3.19 1.41
CA ARG A 56 8.95 3.09 0.36
C ARG A 56 9.49 4.46 0.00
N GLY A 57 8.62 5.46 -0.06
CA GLY A 57 9.02 6.85 -0.22
C GLY A 57 9.92 7.32 0.92
N ALA A 58 9.49 7.12 2.17
CA ALA A 58 10.27 7.46 3.36
C ALA A 58 11.66 6.79 3.37
N ARG A 59 11.71 5.50 3.04
CA ARG A 59 12.97 4.74 2.95
C ARG A 59 13.88 5.24 1.83
N SER A 60 13.34 5.62 0.69
CA SER A 60 14.11 6.18 -0.42
C SER A 60 14.65 7.57 -0.07
N LYS A 61 13.82 8.42 0.53
CA LYS A 61 14.22 9.75 1.02
C LYS A 61 15.30 9.67 2.10
N ALA A 62 15.22 8.70 3.01
CA ALA A 62 16.24 8.44 4.00
C ALA A 62 17.61 8.04 3.42
N LYS A 63 17.62 7.51 2.20
CA LYS A 63 18.83 7.19 1.43
C LYS A 63 19.32 8.33 0.53
N GLY A 64 18.69 9.49 0.65
CA GLY A 64 19.07 10.69 -0.10
C GLY A 64 18.42 10.82 -1.49
N ALA A 65 17.38 10.01 -1.79
CA ALA A 65 16.66 10.19 -3.06
C ALA A 65 15.95 11.57 -3.10
N PRO A 66 16.06 12.31 -4.22
CA PRO A 66 15.46 13.64 -4.37
C PRO A 66 13.97 13.54 -4.72
N ILE A 67 13.18 12.97 -3.84
CA ILE A 67 11.73 12.79 -4.00
C ILE A 67 10.97 13.40 -2.85
N ASP A 68 9.74 13.80 -3.11
CA ASP A 68 8.76 14.18 -2.10
C ASP A 68 7.66 13.12 -1.99
N ILE A 69 7.10 13.00 -0.79
CA ILE A 69 5.93 12.16 -0.53
C ILE A 69 4.72 13.08 -0.53
N ILE A 70 3.82 12.87 -1.47
CA ILE A 70 2.60 13.65 -1.62
C ILE A 70 1.43 12.84 -1.07
N ILE A 71 0.67 13.44 -0.17
CA ILE A 71 -0.58 12.90 0.34
C ILE A 71 -1.74 13.60 -0.38
N PRO A 72 -2.57 12.89 -1.16
CA PRO A 72 -3.73 13.46 -1.80
C PRO A 72 -4.71 14.04 -0.77
N ARG A 73 -5.30 15.20 -1.08
CA ARG A 73 -6.25 15.88 -0.20
C ARG A 73 -7.53 15.07 0.00
N GLU A 74 -7.91 14.27 -1.00
CA GLU A 74 -9.10 13.43 -1.01
C GLU A 74 -9.00 12.27 -0.02
N GLY A 75 -7.78 11.86 0.32
CA GLY A 75 -7.48 10.76 1.22
C GLY A 75 -6.57 9.72 0.61
N ILE A 76 -6.10 8.81 1.44
CA ILE A 76 -5.25 7.68 1.04
C ILE A 76 -5.79 6.36 1.59
N GLY A 77 -5.68 5.32 0.78
CA GLY A 77 -5.98 3.96 1.20
C GLY A 77 -4.92 3.40 2.14
N TRP A 78 -5.33 2.48 2.96
CA TRP A 78 -4.45 1.74 3.88
C TRP A 78 -4.92 0.31 4.04
N ASP A 79 -4.01 -0.56 4.46
CA ASP A 79 -4.29 -1.97 4.70
C ASP A 79 -3.54 -2.45 5.93
N LEU A 80 -3.94 -3.60 6.45
CA LEU A 80 -3.28 -4.29 7.55
C LEU A 80 -2.48 -5.47 7.02
N GLU A 81 -1.22 -5.55 7.43
CA GLU A 81 -0.45 -6.75 7.20
C GLU A 81 -0.88 -7.85 8.18
N ALA A 82 -1.09 -9.04 7.68
CA ALA A 82 -1.49 -10.21 8.46
C ALA A 82 -0.56 -11.37 8.19
N SER A 83 -0.32 -12.15 9.22
CA SER A 83 0.41 -13.42 9.14
C SER A 83 -0.52 -14.57 9.48
N ALA A 84 -0.33 -15.73 8.86
CA ALA A 84 -1.12 -16.93 9.13
C ALA A 84 -0.24 -18.17 9.14
N ILE A 85 -0.65 -19.17 9.89
CA ILE A 85 -0.02 -20.50 9.88
C ILE A 85 -0.67 -21.34 8.78
N ILE A 86 0.13 -21.91 7.90
CA ILE A 86 -0.35 -22.79 6.84
C ILE A 86 -0.93 -24.08 7.46
N ALA A 87 -2.17 -24.41 7.09
CA ALA A 87 -2.80 -25.65 7.54
C ALA A 87 -1.98 -26.87 7.09
N GLY A 88 -1.83 -27.85 7.99
CA GLY A 88 -1.06 -29.06 7.72
C GLY A 88 0.46 -28.92 7.88
N THR A 89 0.97 -27.77 8.38
CA THR A 89 2.40 -27.66 8.66
C THR A 89 2.89 -28.69 9.67
N GLU A 90 4.00 -29.36 9.37
CA GLU A 90 4.66 -30.28 10.31
C GLU A 90 5.45 -29.56 11.41
N LYS A 91 5.63 -28.23 11.27
CA LYS A 91 6.44 -27.38 12.18
C LYS A 91 5.57 -26.46 13.03
N MET A 92 4.45 -26.95 13.52
CA MET A 92 3.44 -26.14 14.23
C MET A 92 4.02 -25.34 15.40
N GLU A 93 4.83 -25.95 16.25
CA GLU A 93 5.42 -25.27 17.42
C GLU A 93 6.38 -24.14 17.03
N ALA A 94 7.17 -24.33 15.98
CA ALA A 94 8.03 -23.27 15.45
C ALA A 94 7.20 -22.14 14.80
N ALA A 95 6.14 -22.49 14.08
CA ALA A 95 5.23 -21.53 13.47
C ALA A 95 4.53 -20.67 14.53
N LYS A 96 4.02 -21.26 15.61
CA LYS A 96 3.43 -20.52 16.73
C LYS A 96 4.43 -19.54 17.36
N LYS A 97 5.65 -19.98 17.65
CA LYS A 97 6.71 -19.11 18.20
C LYS A 97 7.00 -17.91 17.30
N LEU A 98 7.04 -18.11 15.98
CA LEU A 98 7.22 -17.03 15.03
C LEU A 98 6.03 -16.06 15.03
N MET A 99 4.80 -16.59 15.09
CA MET A 99 3.58 -15.77 15.16
C MET A 99 3.56 -14.92 16.43
N ASP A 100 3.82 -15.52 17.59
CA ASP A 100 3.88 -14.81 18.88
C ASP A 100 4.96 -13.73 18.87
N TRP A 101 6.12 -14.03 18.31
CA TRP A 101 7.17 -13.05 18.16
C TRP A 101 6.75 -11.91 17.22
N SER A 102 6.11 -12.22 16.10
CA SER A 102 5.76 -11.22 15.07
C SER A 102 4.81 -10.12 15.57
N ILE A 103 4.03 -10.38 16.62
CA ILE A 103 3.15 -9.40 17.26
C ILE A 103 3.71 -8.85 18.58
N SER A 104 4.93 -9.23 18.95
CA SER A 104 5.57 -8.78 20.19
C SER A 104 5.95 -7.31 20.12
N LYS A 105 6.10 -6.68 21.29
CA LYS A 105 6.62 -5.30 21.40
C LYS A 105 7.93 -5.11 20.65
N THR A 106 8.87 -6.06 20.81
CA THR A 106 10.17 -6.02 20.15
C THR A 106 10.04 -6.02 18.62
N ALA A 107 9.20 -6.90 18.07
CA ALA A 107 8.97 -6.92 16.63
C ALA A 107 8.35 -5.62 16.13
N MET A 108 7.36 -5.07 16.85
CA MET A 108 6.72 -3.79 16.49
C MET A 108 7.71 -2.62 16.52
N GLU A 109 8.60 -2.56 17.50
CA GLU A 109 9.67 -1.55 17.55
C GLU A 109 10.62 -1.69 16.34
N MET A 110 10.96 -2.91 15.94
CA MET A 110 11.77 -3.17 14.74
C MET A 110 11.02 -2.74 13.45
N TYR A 111 9.73 -3.05 13.32
CA TYR A 111 8.93 -2.63 12.16
C TYR A 111 8.84 -1.11 12.07
N ASN A 112 8.60 -0.43 13.18
CA ASN A 112 8.55 1.03 13.21
C ASN A 112 9.91 1.65 12.79
N THR A 113 11.03 1.07 13.21
CA THR A 113 12.37 1.47 12.75
C THR A 113 12.54 1.29 11.24
N ALA A 114 11.86 0.31 10.64
CA ALA A 114 11.87 0.07 9.20
C ALA A 114 10.84 0.92 8.42
N TYR A 115 10.36 2.02 9.00
CA TYR A 115 9.38 2.95 8.42
C TYR A 115 7.94 2.40 8.32
N ALA A 116 7.59 1.37 9.06
CA ALA A 116 6.22 0.91 9.15
C ALA A 116 5.42 1.71 10.19
N VAL A 117 4.17 1.99 9.88
CA VAL A 117 3.20 2.45 10.88
C VAL A 117 2.74 1.22 11.65
N VAL A 118 2.90 1.24 12.97
CA VAL A 118 2.53 0.11 13.82
C VAL A 118 1.33 0.43 14.68
N ALA A 119 0.42 -0.53 14.83
CA ALA A 119 -0.82 -0.37 15.59
C ALA A 119 -0.68 -0.69 17.09
N TYR A 120 0.50 -1.05 17.58
CA TYR A 120 0.72 -1.41 18.98
C TYR A 120 0.70 -0.17 19.88
N LYS A 121 -0.24 -0.13 20.83
CA LYS A 121 -0.40 1.02 21.73
C LYS A 121 0.89 1.31 22.52
N GLY A 122 1.27 2.57 22.57
CA GLY A 122 2.39 3.06 23.38
C GLY A 122 3.79 2.86 22.77
N ILE A 123 3.92 2.25 21.61
CA ILE A 123 5.21 2.13 20.90
C ILE A 123 5.22 2.76 19.50
N ALA A 124 4.08 3.02 18.92
CA ALA A 124 4.01 3.74 17.65
C ALA A 124 4.69 5.11 17.78
N LYS A 125 5.71 5.36 16.99
CA LYS A 125 6.41 6.64 16.89
C LYS A 125 6.13 7.24 15.52
N PRO A 126 6.18 8.58 15.38
CA PRO A 126 6.11 9.22 14.08
C PRO A 126 7.14 8.60 13.13
N VAL A 127 6.69 8.25 11.94
CA VAL A 127 7.58 7.67 10.92
C VAL A 127 8.36 8.80 10.26
N LYS A 128 9.67 8.75 10.36
CA LYS A 128 10.54 9.78 9.78
C LYS A 128 10.27 9.93 8.27
N TYR A 129 10.19 11.14 7.81
CA TYR A 129 9.87 11.53 6.41
C TYR A 129 8.43 11.28 5.96
N PHE A 130 7.54 10.82 6.82
CA PHE A 130 6.11 10.88 6.51
C PHE A 130 5.62 12.32 6.69
N PRO A 131 4.82 12.85 5.74
CA PRO A 131 4.09 14.09 5.96
C PRO A 131 3.17 13.95 7.18
N GLU A 132 2.98 15.04 7.91
CA GLU A 132 2.14 15.05 9.14
C GLU A 132 0.69 14.69 8.84
N GLU A 133 0.21 15.03 7.64
CA GLU A 133 -1.13 14.71 7.14
C GLU A 133 -1.34 13.23 6.80
N THR A 134 -0.32 12.40 6.80
CA THR A 134 -0.43 10.98 6.37
C THR A 134 -1.48 10.22 7.16
N LEU A 135 -1.43 10.25 8.49
CA LEU A 135 -2.40 9.52 9.32
C LEU A 135 -3.79 10.18 9.33
N PRO A 136 -3.92 11.51 9.42
CA PRO A 136 -5.22 12.16 9.29
C PRO A 136 -5.93 11.95 7.95
N SER A 137 -5.18 11.65 6.89
CA SER A 137 -5.73 11.44 5.53
C SER A 137 -6.12 9.99 5.23
N LEU A 138 -5.98 9.07 6.18
CA LEU A 138 -6.43 7.69 5.99
C LEU A 138 -7.95 7.64 5.85
N ILE A 139 -8.44 6.96 4.80
CA ILE A 139 -9.88 6.76 4.61
C ILE A 139 -10.45 5.81 5.67
N ASP A 140 -11.75 5.89 5.93
CA ASP A 140 -12.47 4.84 6.65
C ASP A 140 -12.60 3.62 5.74
N ASN A 141 -11.66 2.69 5.88
CA ASN A 141 -11.49 1.58 4.94
C ASN A 141 -12.43 0.41 5.28
N ASP A 142 -13.38 0.14 4.40
CA ASP A 142 -14.26 -1.03 4.47
C ASP A 142 -13.55 -2.29 3.97
N PHE A 143 -13.00 -3.08 4.89
CA PHE A 143 -12.33 -4.34 4.60
C PHE A 143 -13.30 -5.41 4.08
N GLU A 144 -14.55 -5.40 4.51
CA GLU A 144 -15.57 -6.35 4.06
C GLU A 144 -15.94 -6.06 2.59
N PHE A 145 -16.14 -4.79 2.24
CA PHE A 145 -16.30 -4.39 0.84
C PHE A 145 -15.12 -4.86 -0.01
N ALA A 146 -13.90 -4.59 0.43
CA ALA A 146 -12.69 -4.98 -0.29
C ALA A 146 -12.59 -6.49 -0.50
N ALA A 147 -12.86 -7.29 0.54
CA ALA A 147 -12.81 -8.75 0.48
C ALA A 147 -13.88 -9.32 -0.46
N ASN A 148 -15.14 -8.90 -0.28
CA ASN A 148 -16.28 -9.42 -1.04
C ASN A 148 -16.26 -9.05 -2.52
N ASN A 149 -15.67 -7.91 -2.86
CA ASN A 149 -15.62 -7.41 -4.25
C ASN A 149 -14.28 -7.66 -4.96
N ARG A 150 -13.29 -8.26 -4.29
CA ARG A 150 -11.93 -8.40 -4.82
C ARG A 150 -11.87 -8.99 -6.23
N LYS A 151 -12.55 -10.11 -6.45
CA LYS A 151 -12.54 -10.80 -7.76
C LYS A 151 -13.15 -9.91 -8.85
N ARG A 152 -14.31 -9.32 -8.58
CA ARG A 152 -15.03 -8.44 -9.52
C ARG A 152 -14.16 -7.23 -9.88
N ILE A 153 -13.64 -6.53 -8.88
CA ILE A 153 -12.79 -5.34 -9.07
C ILE A 153 -11.56 -5.66 -9.91
N LEU A 154 -10.86 -6.75 -9.60
CA LEU A 154 -9.66 -7.14 -10.36
C LEU A 154 -9.98 -7.51 -11.80
N THR A 155 -11.09 -8.21 -12.05
CA THR A 155 -11.52 -8.54 -13.41
C THR A 155 -11.86 -7.28 -14.22
N GLU A 156 -12.61 -6.35 -13.64
CA GLU A 156 -12.95 -5.08 -14.28
C GLU A 156 -11.70 -4.24 -14.56
N TRP A 157 -10.79 -4.15 -13.59
CA TRP A 157 -9.54 -3.43 -13.76
C TRP A 157 -8.69 -4.00 -14.90
N GLN A 158 -8.56 -5.34 -14.98
CA GLN A 158 -7.85 -5.99 -16.07
C GLN A 158 -8.46 -5.68 -17.43
N THR A 159 -9.79 -5.73 -17.53
CA THR A 159 -10.50 -5.44 -18.78
C THR A 159 -10.23 -4.02 -19.26
N ARG A 160 -10.17 -3.04 -18.33
CA ARG A 160 -10.01 -1.62 -18.69
C ARG A 160 -8.55 -1.22 -18.92
N TYR A 161 -7.61 -1.72 -18.11
CA TYR A 161 -6.32 -1.07 -17.96
C TYR A 161 -5.09 -1.95 -18.20
N ASP A 162 -5.23 -3.28 -18.35
CA ASP A 162 -4.08 -4.21 -18.43
C ASP A 162 -3.19 -3.98 -19.67
N SER A 163 -3.69 -3.25 -20.67
CA SER A 163 -2.92 -2.90 -21.88
C SER A 163 -1.65 -2.09 -21.60
N LYS A 164 -1.59 -1.39 -20.46
CA LYS A 164 -0.39 -0.64 -20.01
C LYS A 164 0.39 -1.36 -18.90
N SER A 165 0.09 -2.63 -18.61
CA SER A 165 0.84 -3.41 -17.63
C SER A 165 2.22 -3.81 -18.14
N ASP A 166 3.21 -3.82 -17.24
CA ASP A 166 4.54 -4.38 -17.54
C ASP A 166 4.39 -5.86 -18.00
N PRO A 167 5.23 -6.35 -18.91
CA PRO A 167 5.29 -7.77 -19.22
C PRO A 167 5.54 -8.63 -17.97
N LYS A 168 4.92 -9.82 -17.95
CA LYS A 168 5.12 -10.82 -16.87
C LYS A 168 6.43 -11.55 -17.03
#